data_fe7b2fb3246bcdfc290fd6b0b6ef2830
#
_entry.id   fe7b2fb3246bcdfc290fd6b0b6ef2830
#
_cell.length_a   1.000
_cell.length_b   1.000
_cell.length_c   1.000
_cell.angle_alpha   90.00
_cell.angle_beta   90.00
_cell.angle_gamma   90.00
#
_symmetry.space_group_name_H-M   'P 1'
#
loop_
_entity.id
_entity.type
_entity.pdbx_description
1 polymer ?
#
loop_
_entity_poly.entity_id
_entity_poly.type
_entity_poly.pdbx_seq_one_letter_code
_entity_poly.pdbx_strand_id
1 'polypeptide(L)'
;MWPRHTGDFSIFRIYAGKDNRPAEYSEENVPYKAEEFLKVSLDGYKADDFTMIMGFPGSTERYMTSYEIDEMFQVSGPQRIDIRGARQDILKEDMAASDKVRIQYASKYANSSNYWKNTIGMLRGLKKLDVKALKEAQEAEFQAWAEQNTLPEEGFVDALGMIREAVNDNMAYTGPLQYLSEAMVRSVEIMTPALVANRMLTAEEVSDEAKAQAKEYYANFYKDYNLPTDRKVARKMLSMVKENVKDLPTVFAEVIDAQFGGDIDAYVDYLYDNSVFTDEAKASAATSEQIKNDPAVVLATSVLNKMKELREKAVPNLQKYADGHRLYIAGLMRMQPDKAWYSDANFTIRLTYGQVLPYEPADGVVYDYYTTLKGVMEKEDSSNPEFVVPAKLKELYEAKDFGPYANCKGELPVAFLANCDITGGNSGSPMMNSRGELIGLAFDGNWEAMSGDIAFEPDVQRTIGVDV
;
A
#
# COMPACT_ATOMS: atom_id res chain seq x y z
N MET A 1 -5.77 12.15 5.13
CA MET A 1 -5.48 12.75 6.46
C MET A 1 -6.31 13.99 6.64
N TRP A 2 -6.94 14.18 7.78
CA TRP A 2 -7.88 15.26 8.04
C TRP A 2 -7.21 16.46 8.73
N PRO A 3 -7.60 17.73 8.46
CA PRO A 3 -8.58 18.19 7.47
C PRO A 3 -8.08 18.04 6.03
N ARG A 4 -8.95 17.53 5.14
CA ARG A 4 -8.66 17.33 3.72
C ARG A 4 -9.26 18.44 2.88
N HIS A 5 -8.49 18.97 1.92
CA HIS A 5 -8.90 20.08 1.04
C HIS A 5 -8.54 19.81 -0.43
N THR A 6 -8.46 18.56 -0.83
CA THR A 6 -8.21 18.18 -2.22
C THR A 6 -9.44 17.50 -2.81
N GLY A 7 -9.73 17.75 -4.07
CA GLY A 7 -10.75 17.04 -4.82
C GLY A 7 -10.16 15.80 -5.48
N ASP A 8 -10.24 14.67 -4.79
CA ASP A 8 -9.69 13.40 -5.28
C ASP A 8 -10.75 12.62 -6.07
N PHE A 9 -11.12 13.13 -7.24
CA PHE A 9 -12.04 12.46 -8.15
C PHE A 9 -11.62 12.63 -9.61
N SER A 10 -12.12 11.74 -10.47
CA SER A 10 -11.97 11.81 -11.92
C SER A 10 -13.30 11.50 -12.60
N ILE A 11 -13.59 12.20 -13.69
CA ILE A 11 -14.81 12.00 -14.49
C ILE A 11 -14.40 11.39 -15.83
N PHE A 12 -14.96 10.22 -16.13
CA PHE A 12 -14.75 9.53 -17.39
C PHE A 12 -16.09 9.39 -18.15
N ARG A 13 -16.04 9.50 -19.49
CA ARG A 13 -17.15 9.13 -20.34
C ARG A 13 -16.84 7.83 -21.04
N ILE A 14 -17.71 6.85 -20.89
CA ILE A 14 -17.60 5.55 -21.54
C ILE A 14 -18.33 5.63 -22.89
N TYR A 15 -17.70 5.10 -23.95
CA TYR A 15 -18.28 4.97 -25.27
C TYR A 15 -18.49 3.50 -25.61
N ALA A 16 -19.54 3.20 -26.35
CA ALA A 16 -19.92 1.86 -26.80
C ALA A 16 -20.33 1.88 -28.26
N GLY A 17 -20.52 0.73 -28.86
CA GLY A 17 -21.12 0.62 -30.19
C GLY A 17 -22.53 1.23 -30.23
N LYS A 18 -23.05 1.50 -31.45
CA LYS A 18 -24.40 2.07 -31.66
C LYS A 18 -25.52 1.21 -31.04
N ASP A 19 -25.25 -0.08 -30.81
CA ASP A 19 -26.13 -1.04 -30.15
C ASP A 19 -25.97 -1.09 -28.61
N ASN A 20 -25.20 -0.14 -28.04
CA ASN A 20 -24.87 -0.02 -26.60
C ASN A 20 -24.02 -1.18 -26.06
N ARG A 21 -23.33 -1.94 -26.90
CA ARG A 21 -22.45 -3.05 -26.49
C ARG A 21 -20.99 -2.64 -26.52
N PRO A 22 -20.10 -3.34 -25.78
CA PRO A 22 -18.67 -3.15 -25.88
C PRO A 22 -18.19 -3.25 -27.33
N ALA A 23 -17.34 -2.31 -27.75
CA ALA A 23 -16.80 -2.23 -29.10
C ALA A 23 -15.34 -1.77 -29.06
N GLU A 24 -14.57 -2.16 -30.09
CA GLU A 24 -13.24 -1.60 -30.33
C GLU A 24 -13.35 -0.09 -30.59
N TYR A 25 -12.23 0.62 -30.44
CA TYR A 25 -12.20 2.07 -30.67
C TYR A 25 -12.67 2.42 -32.10
N SER A 26 -13.64 3.33 -32.18
CA SER A 26 -14.12 3.91 -33.42
C SER A 26 -14.64 5.32 -33.16
N GLU A 27 -14.43 6.23 -34.10
CA GLU A 27 -15.02 7.59 -34.06
C GLU A 27 -16.55 7.57 -34.14
N GLU A 28 -17.14 6.46 -34.59
CA GLU A 28 -18.59 6.27 -34.66
C GLU A 28 -19.21 5.78 -33.34
N ASN A 29 -18.40 5.43 -32.34
CA ASN A 29 -18.89 5.02 -31.03
C ASN A 29 -19.69 6.14 -30.38
N VAL A 30 -20.74 5.78 -29.67
CA VAL A 30 -21.64 6.71 -28.96
C VAL A 30 -21.48 6.59 -27.44
N PRO A 31 -21.83 7.60 -26.67
CA PRO A 31 -21.83 7.50 -25.21
C PRO A 31 -22.68 6.32 -24.74
N TYR A 32 -22.06 5.47 -23.90
CA TYR A 32 -22.74 4.34 -23.27
C TYR A 32 -23.96 4.82 -22.45
N LYS A 33 -25.08 4.14 -22.59
CA LYS A 33 -26.30 4.39 -21.83
C LYS A 33 -26.43 3.29 -20.78
N ALA A 34 -26.15 3.64 -19.51
CA ALA A 34 -26.36 2.72 -18.39
C ALA A 34 -27.86 2.44 -18.20
N GLU A 35 -28.22 1.18 -17.95
CA GLU A 35 -29.58 0.79 -17.59
C GLU A 35 -29.91 1.24 -16.16
N GLU A 36 -28.92 1.12 -15.25
CA GLU A 36 -29.03 1.53 -13.85
C GLU A 36 -27.83 2.43 -13.48
N PHE A 37 -28.04 3.40 -12.63
CA PHE A 37 -27.01 4.28 -12.10
C PHE A 37 -27.42 4.83 -10.73
N LEU A 38 -26.43 5.21 -9.92
CA LEU A 38 -26.67 5.89 -8.66
C LEU A 38 -27.09 7.34 -8.92
N LYS A 39 -28.21 7.75 -8.36
CA LYS A 39 -28.64 9.15 -8.39
C LYS A 39 -27.74 9.97 -7.48
N VAL A 40 -27.26 11.09 -7.96
CA VAL A 40 -26.53 12.07 -7.16
C VAL A 40 -27.52 12.86 -6.30
N SER A 41 -27.29 12.89 -4.99
CA SER A 41 -28.08 13.72 -4.07
C SER A 41 -27.43 15.10 -3.92
N LEU A 42 -28.19 16.14 -4.16
CA LEU A 42 -27.80 17.53 -3.89
C LEU A 42 -28.44 18.08 -2.60
N ASP A 43 -29.08 17.23 -1.81
CA ASP A 43 -29.71 17.63 -0.53
C ASP A 43 -28.68 17.92 0.57
N GLY A 44 -27.40 17.55 0.32
CA GLY A 44 -26.34 17.61 1.32
C GLY A 44 -26.49 16.53 2.41
N TYR A 45 -25.76 16.71 3.49
CA TYR A 45 -25.75 15.82 4.66
C TYR A 45 -25.52 16.63 5.93
N LYS A 46 -25.85 16.05 7.08
CA LYS A 46 -25.67 16.64 8.42
C LYS A 46 -24.93 15.66 9.32
N ALA A 47 -24.44 16.13 10.46
CA ALA A 47 -24.00 15.24 11.53
C ALA A 47 -25.13 14.27 11.89
N ASP A 48 -24.76 13.04 12.19
CA ASP A 48 -25.62 11.91 12.53
C ASP A 48 -26.45 11.32 11.35
N ASP A 49 -26.34 11.88 10.16
CA ASP A 49 -27.02 11.27 8.99
C ASP A 49 -26.40 9.91 8.67
N PHE A 50 -27.27 8.96 8.37
CA PHE A 50 -26.86 7.62 7.93
C PHE A 50 -26.11 7.68 6.61
N THR A 51 -25.00 6.94 6.53
CA THR A 51 -24.30 6.69 5.29
C THR A 51 -23.83 5.23 5.20
N MET A 52 -23.69 4.75 3.97
CA MET A 52 -23.16 3.42 3.68
C MET A 52 -22.21 3.44 2.50
N ILE A 53 -21.29 2.50 2.48
CA ILE A 53 -20.30 2.32 1.41
C ILE A 53 -20.35 0.89 0.93
N MET A 54 -20.44 0.69 -0.37
CA MET A 54 -20.35 -0.61 -1.01
C MET A 54 -19.10 -0.66 -1.87
N GLY A 55 -18.14 -1.51 -1.52
CA GLY A 55 -16.84 -1.54 -2.18
C GLY A 55 -16.10 -2.86 -2.03
N PHE A 56 -14.85 -2.85 -2.47
CA PHE A 56 -13.98 -4.02 -2.51
C PHE A 56 -12.73 -3.79 -1.65
N PRO A 57 -12.86 -3.82 -0.31
CA PRO A 57 -11.70 -3.65 0.59
C PRO A 57 -10.66 -4.73 0.35
N GLY A 58 -9.37 -4.35 0.33
CA GLY A 58 -8.27 -5.21 -0.07
C GLY A 58 -7.92 -6.27 0.97
N SER A 59 -7.41 -5.84 2.11
CA SER A 59 -7.01 -6.74 3.19
C SER A 59 -7.11 -6.07 4.55
N THR A 60 -7.52 -6.86 5.54
CA THR A 60 -7.45 -6.53 6.97
C THR A 60 -6.83 -7.70 7.71
N GLU A 61 -6.40 -7.47 8.95
CA GLU A 61 -5.80 -8.49 9.83
C GLU A 61 -6.43 -8.39 11.23
N ARG A 62 -7.77 -8.43 11.29
CA ARG A 62 -8.56 -8.24 12.52
C ARG A 62 -8.34 -9.34 13.55
N TYR A 63 -7.94 -10.52 13.11
CA TYR A 63 -7.68 -11.69 13.96
C TYR A 63 -6.20 -11.85 14.34
N MET A 64 -5.36 -10.86 14.02
CA MET A 64 -3.96 -10.79 14.47
C MET A 64 -3.88 -10.89 16.00
N THR A 65 -2.89 -11.64 16.48
CA THR A 65 -2.62 -11.82 17.91
C THR A 65 -1.63 -10.78 18.44
N SER A 66 -1.50 -10.72 19.77
CA SER A 66 -0.51 -9.86 20.45
C SER A 66 0.92 -10.18 20.03
N TYR A 67 1.24 -11.45 19.73
CA TYR A 67 2.56 -11.90 19.28
C TYR A 67 2.95 -11.33 17.92
N GLU A 68 2.00 -11.23 17.00
CA GLU A 68 2.19 -10.64 15.68
C GLU A 68 2.33 -9.11 15.75
N ILE A 69 1.59 -8.48 16.67
CA ILE A 69 1.76 -7.04 16.97
C ILE A 69 3.17 -6.77 17.54
N ASP A 70 3.69 -7.64 18.38
CA ASP A 70 5.06 -7.54 18.88
C ASP A 70 6.10 -7.67 17.75
N GLU A 71 5.93 -8.64 16.83
CA GLU A 71 6.77 -8.73 15.64
C GLU A 71 6.74 -7.42 14.84
N MET A 72 5.55 -6.90 14.58
CA MET A 72 5.37 -5.66 13.83
C MET A 72 6.05 -4.46 14.51
N PHE A 73 6.01 -4.36 15.83
CA PHE A 73 6.69 -3.30 16.56
C PHE A 73 8.20 -3.44 16.61
N GLN A 74 8.70 -4.67 16.65
CA GLN A 74 10.13 -4.93 16.86
C GLN A 74 10.90 -5.09 15.54
N VAL A 75 10.28 -5.62 14.49
CA VAL A 75 10.96 -6.04 13.26
C VAL A 75 10.38 -5.36 12.03
N SER A 76 9.21 -5.78 11.58
CA SER A 76 8.72 -5.42 10.24
C SER A 76 8.38 -3.94 10.09
N GLY A 77 7.81 -3.32 11.10
CA GLY A 77 7.42 -1.92 11.08
C GLY A 77 8.63 -0.97 11.02
N PRO A 78 9.55 -0.99 12.00
CA PRO A 78 10.75 -0.13 12.00
C PRO A 78 11.59 -0.30 10.73
N GLN A 79 11.87 -1.51 10.31
CA GLN A 79 12.65 -1.77 9.11
C GLN A 79 12.03 -1.17 7.85
N ARG A 80 10.70 -1.30 7.67
CA ARG A 80 9.99 -0.70 6.53
C ARG A 80 10.08 0.81 6.55
N ILE A 81 9.95 1.42 7.72
CA ILE A 81 10.06 2.88 7.90
C ILE A 81 11.45 3.35 7.52
N ASP A 82 12.49 2.70 8.01
CA ASP A 82 13.88 3.09 7.78
C ASP A 82 14.28 2.92 6.31
N ILE A 83 13.99 1.77 5.70
CA ILE A 83 14.36 1.48 4.31
C ILE A 83 13.65 2.44 3.35
N ARG A 84 12.33 2.59 3.50
CA ARG A 84 11.55 3.47 2.61
C ARG A 84 11.88 4.93 2.85
N GLY A 85 12.13 5.35 4.10
CA GLY A 85 12.56 6.70 4.44
C GLY A 85 13.87 7.04 3.73
N ALA A 86 14.89 6.20 3.88
CA ALA A 86 16.20 6.40 3.24
C ALA A 86 16.12 6.46 1.71
N ARG A 87 15.29 5.62 1.08
CA ARG A 87 15.04 5.69 -0.37
C ARG A 87 14.36 7.00 -0.77
N GLN A 88 13.32 7.39 -0.04
CA GLN A 88 12.53 8.58 -0.36
C GLN A 88 13.33 9.88 -0.25
N ASP A 89 14.29 9.97 0.67
CA ASP A 89 15.16 11.14 0.78
C ASP A 89 15.97 11.33 -0.49
N ILE A 90 16.53 10.26 -1.06
CA ILE A 90 17.26 10.30 -2.34
C ILE A 90 16.32 10.70 -3.48
N LEU A 91 15.13 10.09 -3.55
CA LEU A 91 14.16 10.42 -4.60
C LEU A 91 13.72 11.87 -4.55
N LYS A 92 13.44 12.41 -3.35
CA LYS A 92 13.06 13.82 -3.16
C LYS A 92 14.13 14.78 -3.64
N GLU A 93 15.40 14.52 -3.27
CA GLU A 93 16.53 15.35 -3.69
C GLU A 93 16.62 15.41 -5.22
N ASP A 94 16.60 14.25 -5.89
CA ASP A 94 16.73 14.17 -7.34
C ASP A 94 15.50 14.73 -8.09
N MET A 95 14.29 14.51 -7.56
CA MET A 95 13.05 15.09 -8.10
C MET A 95 13.03 16.62 -7.97
N ALA A 96 13.56 17.17 -6.87
CA ALA A 96 13.68 18.62 -6.69
C ALA A 96 14.71 19.24 -7.63
N ALA A 97 15.76 18.51 -7.99
CA ALA A 97 16.82 18.99 -8.87
C ALA A 97 16.46 18.94 -10.37
N SER A 98 15.43 18.15 -10.77
CA SER A 98 15.11 17.93 -12.19
C SER A 98 13.64 17.62 -12.42
N ASP A 99 12.97 18.44 -13.23
CA ASP A 99 11.59 18.18 -13.66
C ASP A 99 11.43 16.85 -14.41
N LYS A 100 12.43 16.46 -15.20
CA LYS A 100 12.43 15.16 -15.88
C LYS A 100 12.39 14.01 -14.86
N VAL A 101 13.27 14.05 -13.85
CA VAL A 101 13.31 13.04 -12.79
C VAL A 101 12.02 13.08 -11.98
N ARG A 102 11.49 14.26 -11.70
CA ARG A 102 10.20 14.40 -10.99
C ARG A 102 9.07 13.70 -11.72
N ILE A 103 8.96 13.85 -13.04
CA ILE A 103 7.95 13.17 -13.85
C ILE A 103 8.17 11.66 -13.83
N GLN A 104 9.40 11.18 -13.98
CA GLN A 104 9.71 9.74 -14.00
C GLN A 104 9.45 9.06 -12.65
N TYR A 105 9.66 9.77 -11.54
CA TYR A 105 9.63 9.17 -10.20
C TYR A 105 8.41 9.54 -9.36
N ALA A 106 7.57 10.47 -9.80
CA ALA A 106 6.39 10.92 -9.03
C ALA A 106 5.49 9.76 -8.59
N SER A 107 5.14 8.87 -9.50
CA SER A 107 4.30 7.70 -9.17
C SER A 107 5.00 6.70 -8.25
N LYS A 108 6.28 6.41 -8.49
CA LYS A 108 7.11 5.52 -7.67
C LYS A 108 7.27 6.06 -6.24
N TYR A 109 7.52 7.38 -6.15
CA TYR A 109 7.61 8.08 -4.86
C TYR A 109 6.28 8.06 -4.12
N ALA A 110 5.17 8.41 -4.79
CA ALA A 110 3.83 8.43 -4.19
C ALA A 110 3.46 7.06 -3.64
N ASN A 111 3.66 5.98 -4.42
CA ASN A 111 3.42 4.61 -3.98
C ASN A 111 4.25 4.24 -2.74
N SER A 112 5.57 4.48 -2.78
CA SER A 112 6.45 4.20 -1.64
C SER A 112 6.05 5.00 -0.39
N SER A 113 5.74 6.29 -0.56
CA SER A 113 5.35 7.22 0.50
C SER A 113 4.02 6.81 1.14
N ASN A 114 3.07 6.31 0.35
CA ASN A 114 1.78 5.85 0.87
C ASN A 114 1.97 4.70 1.88
N TYR A 115 2.69 3.64 1.50
CA TYR A 115 3.00 2.53 2.41
C TYR A 115 3.86 2.95 3.62
N TRP A 116 4.79 3.86 3.43
CA TRP A 116 5.63 4.40 4.50
C TRP A 116 4.81 5.14 5.55
N LYS A 117 3.95 6.06 5.11
CA LYS A 117 3.04 6.82 5.98
C LYS A 117 2.01 5.92 6.65
N ASN A 118 1.47 4.94 5.92
CA ASN A 118 0.57 3.94 6.48
C ASN A 118 1.24 3.18 7.63
N THR A 119 2.46 2.67 7.44
CA THR A 119 3.18 1.94 8.49
C THR A 119 3.43 2.82 9.72
N ILE A 120 3.86 4.08 9.54
CA ILE A 120 4.04 5.04 10.66
C ILE A 120 2.72 5.28 11.40
N GLY A 121 1.65 5.52 10.66
CA GLY A 121 0.33 5.77 11.22
C GLY A 121 -0.23 4.55 11.95
N MET A 122 -0.05 3.36 11.38
CA MET A 122 -0.46 2.09 11.98
C MET A 122 0.25 1.85 13.32
N LEU A 123 1.58 1.90 13.36
CA LEU A 123 2.32 1.71 14.61
C LEU A 123 1.96 2.74 15.68
N ARG A 124 1.73 3.99 15.26
CA ARG A 124 1.26 5.05 16.16
C ARG A 124 -0.14 4.76 16.70
N GLY A 125 -1.08 4.36 15.84
CA GLY A 125 -2.46 4.03 16.21
C GLY A 125 -2.52 2.84 17.15
N LEU A 126 -1.83 1.74 16.83
CA LEU A 126 -1.76 0.55 17.67
C LEU A 126 -1.22 0.85 19.08
N LYS A 127 -0.21 1.73 19.18
CA LYS A 127 0.33 2.17 20.49
C LYS A 127 -0.64 3.07 21.24
N LYS A 128 -1.28 4.05 20.53
CA LYS A 128 -2.20 5.01 21.16
C LYS A 128 -3.43 4.34 21.74
N LEU A 129 -3.96 3.33 21.04
CA LEU A 129 -5.15 2.56 21.43
C LEU A 129 -4.81 1.36 22.32
N ASP A 130 -3.53 1.15 22.62
CA ASP A 130 -3.04 -0.02 23.36
C ASP A 130 -3.61 -1.37 22.85
N VAL A 131 -3.61 -1.50 21.52
CA VAL A 131 -4.23 -2.66 20.83
C VAL A 131 -3.58 -3.97 21.28
N LYS A 132 -2.27 -3.95 21.60
CA LYS A 132 -1.61 -5.13 22.13
C LYS A 132 -2.27 -5.63 23.42
N ALA A 133 -2.50 -4.76 24.39
CA ALA A 133 -3.16 -5.13 25.66
C ALA A 133 -4.60 -5.60 25.45
N LEU A 134 -5.34 -5.02 24.48
CA LEU A 134 -6.68 -5.49 24.11
C LEU A 134 -6.63 -6.92 23.57
N LYS A 135 -5.65 -7.23 22.73
CA LYS A 135 -5.45 -8.59 22.19
C LYS A 135 -5.02 -9.57 23.28
N GLU A 136 -4.08 -9.19 24.14
CA GLU A 136 -3.66 -10.01 25.29
C GLU A 136 -4.84 -10.36 26.22
N ALA A 137 -5.73 -9.40 26.48
CA ALA A 137 -6.94 -9.66 27.27
C ALA A 137 -7.89 -10.64 26.58
N GLN A 138 -8.12 -10.49 25.27
CA GLN A 138 -8.93 -11.42 24.47
C GLN A 138 -8.30 -12.82 24.42
N GLU A 139 -7.00 -12.91 24.28
CA GLU A 139 -6.26 -14.16 24.27
C GLU A 139 -6.35 -14.88 25.61
N ALA A 140 -6.23 -14.15 26.72
CA ALA A 140 -6.39 -14.70 28.06
C ALA A 140 -7.80 -15.23 28.32
N GLU A 141 -8.84 -14.50 27.88
CA GLU A 141 -10.22 -14.95 27.94
C GLU A 141 -10.44 -16.22 27.11
N PHE A 142 -9.91 -16.24 25.89
CA PHE A 142 -10.00 -17.41 25.00
C PHE A 142 -9.29 -18.63 25.63
N GLN A 143 -8.09 -18.47 26.17
CA GLN A 143 -7.33 -19.54 26.79
C GLN A 143 -8.10 -20.15 27.97
N ALA A 144 -8.64 -19.30 28.85
CA ALA A 144 -9.42 -19.74 29.99
C ALA A 144 -10.71 -20.47 29.57
N TRP A 145 -11.38 -19.97 28.51
CA TRP A 145 -12.54 -20.64 27.94
C TRP A 145 -12.18 -22.03 27.35
N ALA A 146 -11.09 -22.11 26.58
CA ALA A 146 -10.65 -23.35 25.95
C ALA A 146 -10.35 -24.44 27.00
N GLU A 147 -9.62 -24.08 28.06
CA GLU A 147 -9.27 -25.00 29.15
C GLU A 147 -10.50 -25.54 29.90
N GLN A 148 -11.57 -24.75 30.00
CA GLN A 148 -12.76 -25.13 30.76
C GLN A 148 -13.85 -25.81 29.91
N ASN A 149 -13.90 -25.55 28.60
CA ASN A 149 -15.05 -25.90 27.78
C ASN A 149 -14.70 -26.80 26.58
N THR A 150 -13.45 -27.20 26.40
CA THR A 150 -13.04 -28.05 25.28
C THR A 150 -12.25 -29.27 25.74
N LEU A 151 -12.19 -30.30 24.89
CA LEU A 151 -11.37 -31.48 25.13
C LEU A 151 -9.97 -31.28 24.57
N PRO A 152 -8.91 -31.85 25.17
CA PRO A 152 -7.54 -31.72 24.69
C PRO A 152 -7.35 -32.12 23.22
N GLU A 153 -8.05 -33.16 22.76
CA GLU A 153 -8.00 -33.63 21.38
C GLU A 153 -8.60 -32.66 20.36
N GLU A 154 -9.38 -31.66 20.78
CA GLU A 154 -9.90 -30.59 19.91
C GLU A 154 -8.82 -29.57 19.57
N GLY A 155 -7.72 -29.48 20.34
CA GLY A 155 -6.55 -28.64 20.08
C GLY A 155 -6.71 -27.15 20.35
N PHE A 156 -7.86 -26.68 20.85
CA PHE A 156 -8.08 -25.25 21.10
C PHE A 156 -7.15 -24.67 22.16
N VAL A 157 -6.78 -25.47 23.18
CA VAL A 157 -5.87 -25.06 24.24
C VAL A 157 -4.48 -24.74 23.71
N ASP A 158 -4.04 -25.42 22.63
CA ASP A 158 -2.71 -25.25 22.05
C ASP A 158 -2.65 -24.13 21.00
N ALA A 159 -3.77 -23.60 20.55
CA ALA A 159 -3.88 -22.69 19.42
C ALA A 159 -2.96 -21.44 19.55
N LEU A 160 -3.05 -20.73 20.67
CA LEU A 160 -2.21 -19.55 20.92
C LEU A 160 -0.71 -19.90 21.09
N GLY A 161 -0.43 -21.07 21.69
CA GLY A 161 0.92 -21.60 21.77
C GLY A 161 1.55 -21.83 20.40
N MET A 162 0.80 -22.43 19.48
CA MET A 162 1.21 -22.67 18.10
C MET A 162 1.53 -21.37 17.35
N ILE A 163 0.65 -20.35 17.48
CA ILE A 163 0.86 -19.03 16.85
C ILE A 163 2.11 -18.37 17.42
N ARG A 164 2.22 -18.28 18.75
CA ARG A 164 3.36 -17.66 19.44
C ARG A 164 4.69 -18.28 19.03
N GLU A 165 4.79 -19.61 19.05
CA GLU A 165 6.00 -20.32 18.66
C GLU A 165 6.34 -20.06 17.20
N ALA A 166 5.36 -20.16 16.30
CA ALA A 166 5.58 -19.93 14.89
C ALA A 166 6.04 -18.49 14.58
N VAL A 167 5.46 -17.49 15.22
CA VAL A 167 5.85 -16.07 15.07
C VAL A 167 7.27 -15.87 15.58
N ASN A 168 7.59 -16.34 16.80
CA ASN A 168 8.90 -16.18 17.40
C ASN A 168 10.01 -16.88 16.59
N ASP A 169 9.77 -18.10 16.14
CA ASP A 169 10.73 -18.85 15.32
C ASP A 169 10.94 -18.18 13.94
N ASN A 170 9.89 -17.56 13.38
CA ASN A 170 9.98 -16.87 12.10
C ASN A 170 10.64 -15.50 12.19
N MET A 171 10.72 -14.86 13.35
CA MET A 171 11.38 -13.55 13.50
C MET A 171 12.82 -13.56 12.96
N ALA A 172 13.53 -14.67 13.07
CA ALA A 172 14.88 -14.83 12.52
C ALA A 172 14.93 -14.72 10.98
N TYR A 173 13.82 -14.98 10.30
CA TYR A 173 13.72 -14.95 8.83
C TYR A 173 12.98 -13.71 8.32
N THR A 174 11.99 -13.21 9.06
CA THR A 174 11.15 -12.07 8.66
C THR A 174 11.98 -10.82 8.41
N GLY A 175 12.87 -10.46 9.33
CA GLY A 175 13.71 -9.27 9.17
C GLY A 175 14.62 -9.32 7.93
N PRO A 176 15.46 -10.37 7.76
CA PRO A 176 16.24 -10.52 6.54
C PRO A 176 15.43 -10.55 5.25
N LEU A 177 14.31 -11.27 5.23
CA LEU A 177 13.41 -11.29 4.06
C LEU A 177 12.87 -9.91 3.73
N GLN A 178 12.51 -9.13 4.74
CA GLN A 178 12.01 -7.77 4.54
C GLN A 178 13.09 -6.85 3.98
N TYR A 179 14.32 -6.89 4.53
CA TYR A 179 15.44 -6.13 3.96
C TYR A 179 15.70 -6.49 2.50
N LEU A 180 15.80 -7.79 2.18
CA LEU A 180 16.03 -8.22 0.81
C LEU A 180 14.87 -7.83 -0.13
N SER A 181 13.64 -7.90 0.34
CA SER A 181 12.47 -7.50 -0.44
C SER A 181 12.38 -5.98 -0.63
N GLU A 182 12.41 -5.21 0.46
CA GLU A 182 12.18 -3.76 0.42
C GLU A 182 13.40 -3.00 -0.10
N ALA A 183 14.61 -3.31 0.41
CA ALA A 183 15.80 -2.58 0.01
C ALA A 183 16.33 -3.01 -1.36
N MET A 184 16.27 -4.31 -1.69
CA MET A 184 16.83 -4.80 -2.94
C MET A 184 15.77 -4.89 -4.05
N VAL A 185 14.81 -5.82 -3.94
CA VAL A 185 13.88 -6.13 -5.03
C VAL A 185 12.96 -4.96 -5.39
N ARG A 186 12.49 -4.20 -4.38
CA ARG A 186 11.57 -3.06 -4.58
C ARG A 186 12.25 -1.73 -4.80
N SER A 187 13.55 -1.62 -4.50
CA SER A 187 14.24 -0.33 -4.49
C SER A 187 15.32 -0.20 -5.55
N VAL A 188 16.09 -1.25 -5.84
CA VAL A 188 17.17 -1.25 -6.85
C VAL A 188 16.59 -1.65 -8.20
N GLU A 189 16.29 -0.64 -9.03
CA GLU A 189 15.46 -0.84 -10.22
C GLU A 189 16.16 -1.64 -11.32
N ILE A 190 17.47 -1.53 -11.47
CA ILE A 190 18.26 -2.27 -12.49
C ILE A 190 18.11 -3.80 -12.35
N MET A 191 17.79 -4.30 -11.15
CA MET A 191 17.57 -5.72 -10.92
C MET A 191 16.37 -6.27 -11.69
N THR A 192 15.35 -5.44 -11.94
CA THR A 192 14.10 -5.90 -12.56
C THR A 192 14.28 -6.26 -14.04
N PRO A 193 14.83 -5.40 -14.92
CA PRO A 193 15.09 -5.78 -16.32
C PRO A 193 16.11 -6.93 -16.41
N ALA A 194 17.08 -7.00 -15.51
CA ALA A 194 18.04 -8.10 -15.44
C ALA A 194 17.35 -9.45 -15.17
N LEU A 195 16.42 -9.51 -14.22
CA LEU A 195 15.65 -10.73 -13.93
C LEU A 195 14.72 -11.12 -15.07
N VAL A 196 14.06 -10.15 -15.70
CA VAL A 196 13.19 -10.40 -16.87
C VAL A 196 14.03 -11.00 -18.00
N ALA A 197 15.17 -10.41 -18.32
CA ALA A 197 16.08 -10.92 -19.32
C ALA A 197 16.58 -12.34 -18.99
N ASN A 198 17.04 -12.55 -17.77
CA ASN A 198 17.54 -13.85 -17.35
C ASN A 198 16.47 -14.95 -17.49
N ARG A 199 15.23 -14.64 -17.16
CA ARG A 199 14.12 -15.58 -17.28
C ARG A 199 13.72 -15.85 -18.73
N MET A 200 13.68 -14.82 -19.60
CA MET A 200 13.09 -14.90 -20.93
C MET A 200 14.09 -15.19 -22.03
N LEU A 201 15.36 -14.76 -21.88
CA LEU A 201 16.33 -14.68 -22.95
C LEU A 201 17.57 -15.57 -22.75
N THR A 202 17.57 -16.44 -21.71
CA THR A 202 18.74 -17.31 -21.42
C THR A 202 18.48 -18.81 -21.64
N ALA A 203 17.33 -19.20 -22.18
CA ALA A 203 17.05 -20.56 -22.61
C ALA A 203 17.95 -20.97 -23.79
N GLU A 204 18.11 -22.26 -24.02
CA GLU A 204 18.89 -22.78 -25.18
C GLU A 204 18.31 -22.30 -26.52
N GLU A 205 16.97 -22.29 -26.62
CA GLU A 205 16.24 -21.71 -27.74
C GLU A 205 15.32 -20.61 -27.21
N VAL A 206 15.55 -19.37 -27.64
CA VAL A 206 14.73 -18.21 -27.31
C VAL A 206 13.77 -17.92 -28.45
N SER A 207 12.47 -18.04 -28.19
CA SER A 207 11.44 -17.75 -29.18
C SER A 207 11.40 -16.28 -29.59
N ASP A 208 10.93 -15.99 -30.80
CA ASP A 208 10.76 -14.61 -31.27
C ASP A 208 9.69 -13.86 -30.46
N GLU A 209 8.70 -14.58 -29.93
CA GLU A 209 7.72 -14.01 -29.01
C GLU A 209 8.36 -13.54 -27.68
N ALA A 210 9.23 -14.34 -27.09
CA ALA A 210 9.96 -13.96 -25.89
C ALA A 210 10.84 -12.72 -26.11
N LYS A 211 11.51 -12.63 -27.27
CA LYS A 211 12.29 -11.45 -27.66
C LYS A 211 11.40 -10.20 -27.82
N ALA A 212 10.22 -10.35 -28.44
CA ALA A 212 9.28 -9.26 -28.64
C ALA A 212 8.73 -8.76 -27.28
N GLN A 213 8.34 -9.67 -26.39
CA GLN A 213 7.88 -9.34 -25.06
C GLN A 213 8.97 -8.64 -24.22
N ALA A 214 10.22 -9.12 -24.27
CA ALA A 214 11.33 -8.49 -23.58
C ALA A 214 11.58 -7.07 -24.12
N LYS A 215 11.52 -6.88 -25.42
CA LYS A 215 11.67 -5.55 -26.06
C LYS A 215 10.57 -4.59 -25.64
N GLU A 216 9.33 -5.03 -25.63
CA GLU A 216 8.20 -4.21 -25.15
C GLU A 216 8.36 -3.84 -23.68
N TYR A 217 8.77 -4.80 -22.86
CA TYR A 217 9.08 -4.55 -21.45
C TYR A 217 10.16 -3.48 -21.27
N TYR A 218 11.27 -3.57 -22.01
CA TYR A 218 12.34 -2.56 -21.93
C TYR A 218 11.86 -1.18 -22.36
N ALA A 219 11.14 -1.08 -23.47
CA ALA A 219 10.59 0.18 -23.94
C ALA A 219 9.69 0.86 -22.89
N ASN A 220 8.95 0.09 -22.09
CA ASN A 220 8.14 0.61 -21.00
C ASN A 220 8.98 0.96 -19.75
N PHE A 221 9.91 0.10 -19.36
CA PHE A 221 10.75 0.32 -18.18
C PHE A 221 11.62 1.58 -18.30
N TYR A 222 12.31 1.77 -19.44
CA TYR A 222 13.23 2.90 -19.61
C TYR A 222 12.56 4.26 -19.78
N LYS A 223 11.24 4.34 -19.99
CA LYS A 223 10.51 5.62 -19.95
C LYS A 223 10.65 6.31 -18.60
N ASP A 224 10.53 5.53 -17.52
CA ASP A 224 10.51 6.02 -16.14
C ASP A 224 11.75 5.61 -15.34
N TYR A 225 12.82 5.22 -16.02
CA TYR A 225 14.11 4.87 -15.40
C TYR A 225 15.07 6.03 -15.42
N ASN A 226 15.72 6.29 -14.29
CA ASN A 226 16.82 7.26 -14.19
C ASN A 226 18.03 6.61 -13.55
N LEU A 227 19.04 6.31 -14.37
CA LEU A 227 20.25 5.62 -13.94
C LEU A 227 21.00 6.32 -12.79
N PRO A 228 21.23 7.66 -12.80
CA PRO A 228 21.90 8.31 -11.69
C PRO A 228 21.17 8.16 -10.35
N THR A 229 19.84 8.26 -10.37
CA THR A 229 19.01 8.09 -9.16
C THR A 229 19.06 6.64 -8.66
N ASP A 230 18.89 5.66 -9.55
CA ASP A 230 18.95 4.24 -9.18
C ASP A 230 20.33 3.84 -8.62
N ARG A 231 21.42 4.36 -9.20
CA ARG A 231 22.80 4.17 -8.70
C ARG A 231 22.96 4.69 -7.25
N LYS A 232 22.41 5.87 -6.92
CA LYS A 232 22.41 6.41 -5.54
C LYS A 232 21.60 5.52 -4.60
N VAL A 233 20.41 5.11 -5.03
CA VAL A 233 19.54 4.19 -4.27
C VAL A 233 20.25 2.87 -4.02
N ALA A 234 20.87 2.27 -5.04
CA ALA A 234 21.58 1.00 -4.90
C ALA A 234 22.71 1.07 -3.86
N ARG A 235 23.52 2.15 -3.83
CA ARG A 235 24.54 2.36 -2.81
C ARG A 235 23.96 2.32 -1.41
N LYS A 236 22.90 3.10 -1.18
CA LYS A 236 22.26 3.18 0.13
C LYS A 236 21.64 1.86 0.54
N MET A 237 20.93 1.20 -0.37
CA MET A 237 20.22 -0.05 -0.06
C MET A 237 21.19 -1.22 0.19
N LEU A 238 22.24 -1.36 -0.60
CA LEU A 238 23.27 -2.39 -0.37
C LEU A 238 24.00 -2.18 0.96
N SER A 239 24.33 -0.94 1.33
CA SER A 239 24.91 -0.61 2.63
C SER A 239 23.98 -1.01 3.76
N MET A 240 22.69 -0.66 3.67
CA MET A 240 21.71 -1.03 4.68
C MET A 240 21.53 -2.56 4.82
N VAL A 241 21.55 -3.28 3.70
CA VAL A 241 21.52 -4.77 3.73
C VAL A 241 22.76 -5.31 4.41
N LYS A 242 23.95 -4.82 4.06
CA LYS A 242 25.23 -5.24 4.67
C LYS A 242 25.26 -5.03 6.18
N GLU A 243 24.72 -3.92 6.65
CA GLU A 243 24.69 -3.54 8.08
C GLU A 243 23.66 -4.34 8.90
N ASN A 244 22.53 -4.71 8.30
CA ASN A 244 21.37 -5.22 9.05
C ASN A 244 21.02 -6.69 8.79
N VAL A 245 21.58 -7.31 7.75
CA VAL A 245 21.35 -8.74 7.43
C VAL A 245 22.57 -9.54 7.78
N LYS A 246 22.45 -10.47 8.74
CA LYS A 246 23.59 -11.31 9.20
C LYS A 246 24.00 -12.38 8.17
N ASP A 247 23.01 -13.04 7.57
CA ASP A 247 23.21 -14.10 6.58
C ASP A 247 22.96 -13.51 5.18
N LEU A 248 24.02 -12.88 4.65
CA LEU A 248 23.98 -12.12 3.41
C LEU A 248 23.82 -13.01 2.15
N PRO A 249 23.25 -12.48 1.04
CA PRO A 249 23.34 -13.11 -0.27
C PRO A 249 24.79 -13.38 -0.69
N THR A 250 25.01 -14.46 -1.44
CA THR A 250 26.38 -14.92 -1.81
C THR A 250 27.19 -13.86 -2.57
N VAL A 251 26.55 -12.95 -3.30
CA VAL A 251 27.21 -11.84 -4.00
C VAL A 251 28.07 -10.97 -3.07
N PHE A 252 27.71 -10.85 -1.79
CA PHE A 252 28.50 -10.08 -0.84
C PHE A 252 29.89 -10.72 -0.62
N ALA A 253 29.95 -12.03 -0.35
CA ALA A 253 31.22 -12.71 -0.15
C ALA A 253 31.97 -12.98 -1.45
N GLU A 254 31.28 -13.45 -2.49
CA GLU A 254 31.88 -13.95 -3.72
C GLU A 254 32.32 -12.82 -4.66
N VAL A 255 31.68 -11.64 -4.60
CA VAL A 255 31.96 -10.53 -5.48
C VAL A 255 32.41 -9.29 -4.68
N ILE A 256 31.58 -8.79 -3.77
CA ILE A 256 31.84 -7.53 -3.06
C ILE A 256 33.10 -7.62 -2.19
N ASP A 257 33.18 -8.65 -1.34
CA ASP A 257 34.33 -8.83 -0.47
C ASP A 257 35.57 -9.32 -1.24
N ALA A 258 35.37 -10.29 -2.15
CA ALA A 258 36.49 -10.91 -2.86
C ALA A 258 37.15 -10.01 -3.90
N GLN A 259 36.39 -9.17 -4.61
CA GLN A 259 36.90 -8.37 -5.72
C GLN A 259 37.05 -6.89 -5.37
N PHE A 260 36.24 -6.38 -4.43
CA PHE A 260 36.20 -4.96 -4.05
C PHE A 260 36.60 -4.71 -2.59
N GLY A 261 37.08 -5.74 -1.86
CA GLY A 261 37.48 -5.60 -0.47
C GLY A 261 36.36 -5.16 0.47
N GLY A 262 35.12 -5.44 0.11
CA GLY A 262 33.94 -5.05 0.88
C GLY A 262 33.45 -3.61 0.63
N ASP A 263 34.06 -2.89 -0.32
CA ASP A 263 33.67 -1.53 -0.70
C ASP A 263 32.39 -1.55 -1.58
N ILE A 264 31.28 -1.15 -0.98
CA ILE A 264 29.96 -1.07 -1.64
C ILE A 264 29.96 -0.04 -2.76
N ASP A 265 30.61 1.11 -2.57
CA ASP A 265 30.63 2.18 -3.56
C ASP A 265 31.38 1.75 -4.82
N ALA A 266 32.55 1.12 -4.65
CA ALA A 266 33.34 0.57 -5.75
C ALA A 266 32.57 -0.56 -6.49
N TYR A 267 31.86 -1.42 -5.77
CA TYR A 267 31.03 -2.44 -6.39
C TYR A 267 29.85 -1.86 -7.16
N VAL A 268 29.15 -0.86 -6.62
CA VAL A 268 28.03 -0.20 -7.32
C VAL A 268 28.53 0.53 -8.57
N ASP A 269 29.68 1.19 -8.51
CA ASP A 269 30.27 1.76 -9.71
C ASP A 269 30.57 0.70 -10.78
N TYR A 270 31.19 -0.41 -10.40
CA TYR A 270 31.38 -1.55 -11.29
C TYR A 270 30.06 -2.08 -11.88
N LEU A 271 29.03 -2.27 -11.04
CA LEU A 271 27.72 -2.77 -11.45
C LEU A 271 27.10 -1.90 -12.56
N TYR A 272 27.03 -0.59 -12.33
CA TYR A 272 26.39 0.33 -13.28
C TYR A 272 27.24 0.67 -14.49
N ASP A 273 28.55 0.56 -14.40
CA ASP A 273 29.46 0.83 -15.52
C ASP A 273 29.56 -0.38 -16.47
N ASN A 274 29.30 -1.61 -15.99
CA ASN A 274 29.48 -2.84 -16.75
C ASN A 274 28.18 -3.57 -17.12
N SER A 275 27.03 -3.24 -16.50
CA SER A 275 25.76 -3.88 -16.83
C SER A 275 25.21 -3.40 -18.17
N VAL A 276 24.69 -4.34 -18.97
CA VAL A 276 23.94 -4.04 -20.19
C VAL A 276 22.57 -3.42 -19.90
N PHE A 277 22.05 -3.58 -18.66
CA PHE A 277 20.73 -3.08 -18.25
C PHE A 277 20.71 -1.61 -17.83
N THR A 278 21.76 -0.89 -18.05
CA THR A 278 21.83 0.56 -17.84
C THR A 278 21.20 1.38 -18.96
N ASP A 279 20.99 0.75 -20.12
CA ASP A 279 20.50 1.40 -21.34
C ASP A 279 19.64 0.43 -22.17
N GLU A 280 18.52 0.94 -22.73
CA GLU A 280 17.55 0.15 -23.50
C GLU A 280 18.19 -0.54 -24.73
N ALA A 281 19.05 0.18 -25.45
CA ALA A 281 19.67 -0.36 -26.66
C ALA A 281 20.66 -1.48 -26.31
N LYS A 282 21.44 -1.31 -25.24
CA LYS A 282 22.36 -2.35 -24.74
C LYS A 282 21.57 -3.58 -24.27
N ALA A 283 20.51 -3.40 -23.47
CA ALA A 283 19.68 -4.48 -22.98
C ALA A 283 19.02 -5.27 -24.13
N SER A 284 18.51 -4.56 -25.15
CA SER A 284 17.86 -5.17 -26.33
C SER A 284 18.84 -5.91 -27.25
N ALA A 285 20.12 -5.53 -27.25
CA ALA A 285 21.16 -6.15 -28.09
C ALA A 285 21.94 -7.26 -27.36
N ALA A 286 21.71 -7.46 -26.06
CA ALA A 286 22.48 -8.38 -25.25
C ALA A 286 22.28 -9.85 -25.66
N THR A 287 23.37 -10.59 -25.76
CA THR A 287 23.33 -12.05 -26.00
C THR A 287 23.00 -12.80 -24.70
N SER A 288 22.53 -14.03 -24.83
CA SER A 288 22.26 -14.92 -23.68
C SER A 288 23.47 -15.07 -22.75
N GLU A 289 24.68 -15.14 -23.30
CA GLU A 289 25.92 -15.21 -22.53
C GLU A 289 26.20 -13.93 -21.75
N GLN A 290 26.05 -12.77 -22.39
CA GLN A 290 26.20 -11.48 -21.73
C GLN A 290 25.18 -11.32 -20.60
N ILE A 291 23.92 -11.72 -20.81
CA ILE A 291 22.87 -11.67 -19.80
C ILE A 291 23.23 -12.54 -18.60
N LYS A 292 23.63 -13.79 -18.81
CA LYS A 292 23.98 -14.73 -17.72
C LYS A 292 25.13 -14.24 -16.84
N ASN A 293 26.08 -13.51 -17.43
CA ASN A 293 27.28 -13.01 -16.73
C ASN A 293 27.16 -11.54 -16.33
N ASP A 294 26.02 -10.90 -16.58
CA ASP A 294 25.79 -9.50 -16.26
C ASP A 294 25.80 -9.27 -14.73
N PRO A 295 26.52 -8.24 -14.22
CA PRO A 295 26.61 -8.00 -12.79
C PRO A 295 25.23 -7.71 -12.14
N ALA A 296 24.26 -7.15 -12.85
CA ALA A 296 22.90 -6.96 -12.32
C ALA A 296 22.14 -8.28 -12.21
N VAL A 297 22.36 -9.22 -13.13
CA VAL A 297 21.79 -10.58 -13.06
C VAL A 297 22.41 -11.35 -11.92
N VAL A 298 23.74 -11.26 -11.73
CA VAL A 298 24.44 -11.90 -10.60
C VAL A 298 23.91 -11.40 -9.26
N LEU A 299 23.80 -10.08 -9.11
CA LEU A 299 23.22 -9.45 -7.91
C LEU A 299 21.80 -9.95 -7.66
N ALA A 300 20.93 -9.79 -8.66
CA ALA A 300 19.52 -10.11 -8.53
C ALA A 300 19.26 -11.61 -8.24
N THR A 301 19.99 -12.49 -8.92
CA THR A 301 19.89 -13.93 -8.72
C THR A 301 20.36 -14.34 -7.31
N SER A 302 21.48 -13.76 -6.83
CA SER A 302 21.99 -14.01 -5.49
C SER A 302 20.98 -13.58 -4.41
N VAL A 303 20.36 -12.41 -4.56
CA VAL A 303 19.32 -11.91 -3.65
C VAL A 303 18.10 -12.84 -3.64
N LEU A 304 17.59 -13.22 -4.82
CA LEU A 304 16.43 -14.10 -4.92
C LEU A 304 16.69 -15.51 -4.36
N ASN A 305 17.87 -16.05 -4.58
CA ASN A 305 18.27 -17.36 -4.03
C ASN A 305 18.30 -17.32 -2.51
N LYS A 306 18.85 -16.25 -1.91
CA LYS A 306 18.82 -16.07 -0.46
C LYS A 306 17.40 -15.94 0.07
N MET A 307 16.56 -15.16 -0.59
CA MET A 307 15.13 -15.04 -0.20
C MET A 307 14.40 -16.38 -0.29
N LYS A 308 14.70 -17.19 -1.30
CA LYS A 308 14.14 -18.54 -1.44
C LYS A 308 14.58 -19.44 -0.28
N GLU A 309 15.88 -19.47 0.02
CA GLU A 309 16.45 -20.23 1.16
C GLU A 309 15.77 -19.86 2.49
N LEU A 310 15.62 -18.55 2.78
CA LEU A 310 14.98 -18.07 4.00
C LEU A 310 13.51 -18.46 4.08
N ARG A 311 12.77 -18.39 2.94
CA ARG A 311 11.38 -18.84 2.88
C ARG A 311 11.24 -20.34 3.10
N GLU A 312 12.13 -21.15 2.53
CA GLU A 312 12.14 -22.61 2.73
C GLU A 312 12.38 -22.97 4.21
N LYS A 313 13.25 -22.25 4.90
CA LYS A 313 13.47 -22.40 6.33
C LYS A 313 12.24 -22.02 7.18
N ALA A 314 11.43 -21.06 6.72
CA ALA A 314 10.23 -20.63 7.42
C ALA A 314 8.99 -21.55 7.20
N VAL A 315 9.00 -22.41 6.15
CA VAL A 315 7.85 -23.26 5.78
C VAL A 315 7.27 -24.09 6.93
N PRO A 316 8.07 -24.78 7.78
CA PRO A 316 7.51 -25.58 8.88
C PRO A 316 6.65 -24.73 9.85
N ASN A 317 7.08 -23.51 10.10
CA ASN A 317 6.38 -22.60 10.99
C ASN A 317 5.11 -22.00 10.35
N LEU A 318 5.07 -21.87 9.02
CA LEU A 318 3.88 -21.38 8.32
C LEU A 318 2.68 -22.32 8.48
N GLN A 319 2.90 -23.65 8.46
CA GLN A 319 1.83 -24.61 8.69
C GLN A 319 1.34 -24.55 10.14
N LYS A 320 2.26 -24.51 11.10
CA LYS A 320 1.95 -24.37 12.53
C LYS A 320 1.14 -23.09 12.80
N TYR A 321 1.57 -21.96 12.19
CA TYR A 321 0.88 -20.68 12.26
C TYR A 321 -0.56 -20.77 11.71
N ALA A 322 -0.72 -21.35 10.51
CA ALA A 322 -2.02 -21.49 9.87
C ALA A 322 -2.97 -22.38 10.69
N ASP A 323 -2.49 -23.49 11.24
CA ASP A 323 -3.27 -24.39 12.08
C ASP A 323 -3.65 -23.72 13.40
N GLY A 324 -2.73 -22.99 14.04
CA GLY A 324 -3.00 -22.22 15.24
C GLY A 324 -4.07 -21.17 15.03
N HIS A 325 -3.97 -20.36 13.94
CA HIS A 325 -4.98 -19.36 13.59
C HIS A 325 -6.34 -19.98 13.29
N ARG A 326 -6.39 -21.09 12.55
CA ARG A 326 -7.62 -21.80 12.26
C ARG A 326 -8.33 -22.25 13.54
N LEU A 327 -7.59 -22.79 14.51
CA LEU A 327 -8.12 -23.19 15.81
C LEU A 327 -8.55 -21.98 16.63
N TYR A 328 -7.73 -20.94 16.70
CA TYR A 328 -8.04 -19.72 17.45
C TYR A 328 -9.34 -19.06 16.97
N ILE A 329 -9.48 -18.84 15.67
CA ILE A 329 -10.69 -18.22 15.08
C ILE A 329 -11.92 -19.13 15.28
N ALA A 330 -11.79 -20.44 15.04
CA ALA A 330 -12.88 -21.39 15.27
C ALA A 330 -13.32 -21.41 16.74
N GLY A 331 -12.37 -21.35 17.65
CA GLY A 331 -12.66 -21.31 19.08
C GLY A 331 -13.29 -19.99 19.52
N LEU A 332 -12.85 -18.85 19.01
CA LEU A 332 -13.51 -17.56 19.24
C LEU A 332 -14.97 -17.56 18.78
N MET A 333 -15.25 -18.12 17.60
CA MET A 333 -16.62 -18.27 17.10
C MET A 333 -17.48 -19.16 18.01
N ARG A 334 -16.87 -20.23 18.55
CA ARG A 334 -17.56 -21.14 19.49
C ARG A 334 -17.76 -20.50 20.87
N MET A 335 -16.80 -19.70 21.33
CA MET A 335 -16.86 -18.94 22.59
C MET A 335 -17.94 -17.86 22.56
N GLN A 336 -18.13 -17.21 21.42
CA GLN A 336 -19.05 -16.08 21.25
C GLN A 336 -20.06 -16.37 20.11
N PRO A 337 -20.99 -17.32 20.27
CA PRO A 337 -21.87 -17.79 19.19
C PRO A 337 -22.88 -16.73 18.72
N ASP A 338 -23.21 -15.77 19.56
CA ASP A 338 -24.18 -14.70 19.24
C ASP A 338 -23.52 -13.50 18.55
N LYS A 339 -22.19 -13.48 18.43
CA LYS A 339 -21.46 -12.40 17.74
C LYS A 339 -21.61 -12.56 16.23
N ALA A 340 -21.88 -11.46 15.54
CA ALA A 340 -21.82 -11.41 14.07
C ALA A 340 -20.35 -11.41 13.63
N TRP A 341 -19.86 -12.59 13.23
CA TRP A 341 -18.50 -12.76 12.72
C TRP A 341 -18.43 -12.42 11.24
N TYR A 342 -17.32 -11.80 10.82
CA TYR A 342 -17.01 -11.53 9.42
C TYR A 342 -15.56 -11.89 9.13
N SER A 343 -15.29 -12.27 7.89
CA SER A 343 -13.90 -12.56 7.46
C SER A 343 -13.12 -11.28 7.23
N ASP A 344 -11.80 -11.37 7.36
CA ASP A 344 -10.93 -10.30 6.90
C ASP A 344 -11.20 -9.93 5.44
N ALA A 345 -10.94 -8.68 5.09
CA ALA A 345 -11.09 -8.17 3.74
C ALA A 345 -10.15 -8.92 2.77
N ASN A 346 -10.63 -9.19 1.56
CA ASN A 346 -9.93 -10.01 0.58
C ASN A 346 -10.32 -9.65 -0.88
N PHE A 347 -10.61 -8.38 -1.14
CA PHE A 347 -11.11 -7.87 -2.43
C PHE A 347 -12.48 -8.41 -2.85
N THR A 348 -13.25 -9.01 -1.95
CA THR A 348 -14.66 -9.29 -2.23
C THR A 348 -15.54 -8.11 -1.83
N ILE A 349 -16.72 -8.02 -2.47
CA ILE A 349 -17.64 -6.92 -2.18
C ILE A 349 -18.07 -6.92 -0.72
N ARG A 350 -18.02 -5.75 -0.09
CA ARG A 350 -18.46 -5.53 1.30
C ARG A 350 -19.33 -4.30 1.39
N LEU A 351 -20.29 -4.40 2.30
CA LEU A 351 -21.10 -3.29 2.75
C LEU A 351 -20.63 -2.86 4.14
N THR A 352 -20.24 -1.61 4.27
CA THR A 352 -20.06 -0.96 5.56
C THR A 352 -21.03 0.20 5.70
N TYR A 353 -21.48 0.48 6.91
CA TYR A 353 -22.42 1.55 7.19
C TYR A 353 -22.12 2.23 8.51
N GLY A 354 -22.58 3.46 8.63
CA GLY A 354 -22.33 4.31 9.79
C GLY A 354 -23.06 5.62 9.65
N GLN A 355 -22.44 6.67 10.18
CA GLN A 355 -22.98 8.02 10.22
C GLN A 355 -21.92 9.04 9.81
N VAL A 356 -22.37 10.17 9.32
CA VAL A 356 -21.54 11.37 9.11
C VAL A 356 -21.24 11.96 10.49
N LEU A 357 -19.96 11.97 10.92
CA LEU A 357 -19.60 12.37 12.29
C LEU A 357 -18.32 13.19 12.35
N PRO A 358 -18.28 14.21 13.23
CA PRO A 358 -17.02 14.82 13.68
C PRO A 358 -16.23 13.83 14.55
N TYR A 359 -15.04 14.21 15.01
CA TYR A 359 -14.29 13.44 15.99
C TYR A 359 -13.32 14.31 16.81
N GLU A 360 -12.88 13.76 17.95
CA GLU A 360 -11.94 14.38 18.86
C GLU A 360 -10.62 13.61 18.85
N PRO A 361 -9.60 14.04 18.08
CA PRO A 361 -8.32 13.32 17.99
C PRO A 361 -7.46 13.45 19.25
N ALA A 362 -7.68 14.48 20.06
CA ALA A 362 -6.95 14.77 21.28
C ALA A 362 -7.75 15.71 22.18
N ASP A 363 -7.34 15.80 23.45
CA ASP A 363 -7.92 16.73 24.41
C ASP A 363 -7.91 18.17 23.89
N GLY A 364 -9.06 18.82 23.93
CA GLY A 364 -9.25 20.20 23.48
C GLY A 364 -9.27 20.40 21.95
N VAL A 365 -9.28 19.33 21.12
CA VAL A 365 -9.32 19.40 19.67
C VAL A 365 -10.57 18.69 19.13
N VAL A 366 -11.41 19.44 18.44
CA VAL A 366 -12.58 18.93 17.74
C VAL A 366 -12.40 19.16 16.25
N TYR A 367 -12.48 18.11 15.44
CA TYR A 367 -12.55 18.23 14.01
C TYR A 367 -13.99 18.10 13.52
N ASP A 368 -14.46 19.13 12.77
CA ASP A 368 -15.77 19.09 12.13
C ASP A 368 -15.84 17.99 11.06
N TYR A 369 -17.07 17.58 10.74
CA TYR A 369 -17.32 16.48 9.81
C TYR A 369 -17.19 16.87 8.33
N TYR A 370 -16.97 18.13 7.97
CA TYR A 370 -16.75 18.54 6.58
C TYR A 370 -15.72 19.67 6.46
N THR A 371 -15.16 19.80 5.27
CA THR A 371 -14.27 20.89 4.87
C THR A 371 -14.86 21.61 3.66
N THR A 372 -14.38 22.82 3.40
CA THR A 372 -14.92 23.66 2.33
C THR A 372 -13.82 24.17 1.40
N LEU A 373 -14.22 24.71 0.25
CA LEU A 373 -13.32 25.35 -0.71
C LEU A 373 -12.52 26.52 -0.10
N LYS A 374 -13.02 27.15 0.98
CA LYS A 374 -12.27 28.14 1.74
C LYS A 374 -10.91 27.59 2.22
N GLY A 375 -10.90 26.38 2.75
CA GLY A 375 -9.66 25.75 3.20
C GLY A 375 -8.69 25.39 2.07
N VAL A 376 -9.19 25.19 0.84
CA VAL A 376 -8.35 25.07 -0.35
C VAL A 376 -7.60 26.37 -0.62
N MET A 377 -8.35 27.52 -0.57
CA MET A 377 -7.76 28.85 -0.78
C MET A 377 -6.76 29.22 0.32
N GLU A 378 -7.06 28.88 1.58
CA GLU A 378 -6.16 29.12 2.72
C GLU A 378 -4.83 28.35 2.64
N LYS A 379 -4.81 27.22 1.93
CA LYS A 379 -3.62 26.38 1.73
C LYS A 379 -2.87 26.68 0.43
N GLU A 380 -3.33 27.62 -0.37
CA GLU A 380 -2.67 27.93 -1.63
C GLU A 380 -1.21 28.35 -1.40
N ASP A 381 -0.31 27.72 -2.15
CA ASP A 381 1.11 28.08 -2.23
C ASP A 381 1.57 27.92 -3.68
N SER A 382 1.75 29.03 -4.35
CA SER A 382 2.18 29.08 -5.75
C SER A 382 3.61 28.57 -5.98
N SER A 383 4.42 28.48 -4.93
CA SER A 383 5.79 27.94 -4.99
C SER A 383 5.82 26.41 -4.89
N ASN A 384 4.73 25.79 -4.44
CA ASN A 384 4.62 24.34 -4.29
C ASN A 384 3.58 23.79 -5.27
N PRO A 385 3.97 23.02 -6.29
CA PRO A 385 3.05 22.46 -7.27
C PRO A 385 1.86 21.68 -6.70
N GLU A 386 1.99 21.11 -5.51
CA GLU A 386 0.92 20.37 -4.83
C GLU A 386 -0.19 21.29 -4.29
N PHE A 387 0.09 22.58 -4.08
CA PHE A 387 -0.84 23.55 -3.50
C PHE A 387 -1.23 24.70 -4.44
N VAL A 388 -0.91 24.57 -5.72
CA VAL A 388 -1.37 25.54 -6.74
C VAL A 388 -2.86 25.39 -6.98
N VAL A 389 -3.62 26.48 -6.77
CA VAL A 389 -5.05 26.51 -7.07
C VAL A 389 -5.27 27.05 -8.49
N PRO A 390 -6.01 26.35 -9.38
CA PRO A 390 -6.31 26.83 -10.71
C PRO A 390 -7.00 28.20 -10.70
N ALA A 391 -6.59 29.11 -11.60
CA ALA A 391 -7.12 30.48 -11.66
C ALA A 391 -8.64 30.50 -11.79
N LYS A 392 -9.24 29.60 -12.60
CA LYS A 392 -10.68 29.52 -12.76
C LYS A 392 -11.41 29.15 -11.46
N LEU A 393 -10.81 28.30 -10.63
CA LEU A 393 -11.39 27.93 -9.34
C LEU A 393 -11.38 29.11 -8.36
N LYS A 394 -10.32 29.94 -8.39
CA LYS A 394 -10.26 31.19 -7.60
C LYS A 394 -11.35 32.19 -8.03
N GLU A 395 -11.50 32.40 -9.34
CA GLU A 395 -12.55 33.25 -9.90
C GLU A 395 -13.95 32.81 -9.43
N LEU A 396 -14.26 31.51 -9.51
CA LEU A 396 -15.54 30.95 -9.05
C LEU A 396 -15.74 31.14 -7.54
N TYR A 397 -14.66 30.94 -6.77
CA TYR A 397 -14.70 31.15 -5.32
C TYR A 397 -14.98 32.59 -4.93
N GLU A 398 -14.31 33.56 -5.57
CA GLU A 398 -14.50 34.99 -5.34
C GLU A 398 -15.91 35.44 -5.73
N ALA A 399 -16.41 34.92 -6.86
CA ALA A 399 -17.77 35.17 -7.33
C ALA A 399 -18.86 34.46 -6.51
N LYS A 400 -18.48 33.50 -5.64
CA LYS A 400 -19.39 32.57 -4.95
C LYS A 400 -20.31 31.80 -5.90
N ASP A 401 -19.80 31.52 -7.10
CA ASP A 401 -20.53 30.80 -8.14
C ASP A 401 -20.32 29.29 -7.95
N PHE A 402 -21.08 28.72 -7.04
CA PHE A 402 -21.03 27.30 -6.69
C PHE A 402 -22.21 26.51 -7.28
N GLY A 403 -23.08 27.17 -8.04
CA GLY A 403 -24.25 26.53 -8.62
C GLY A 403 -25.14 25.85 -7.57
N PRO A 404 -25.66 24.64 -7.85
CA PRO A 404 -26.50 23.89 -6.92
C PRO A 404 -25.71 23.15 -5.81
N TYR A 405 -24.37 23.24 -5.77
CA TYR A 405 -23.51 22.50 -4.88
C TYR A 405 -23.20 23.25 -3.57
N ALA A 406 -23.66 24.49 -3.43
CA ALA A 406 -23.51 25.23 -2.18
C ALA A 406 -24.39 24.63 -1.08
N ASN A 407 -23.83 24.51 0.13
CA ASN A 407 -24.61 24.13 1.30
C ASN A 407 -25.54 25.27 1.77
N CYS A 408 -26.36 25.01 2.79
CA CYS A 408 -27.29 26.00 3.34
C CYS A 408 -26.63 27.25 3.94
N LYS A 409 -25.30 27.23 4.16
CA LYS A 409 -24.48 28.37 4.60
C LYS A 409 -23.88 29.16 3.44
N GLY A 410 -24.11 28.74 2.19
CA GLY A 410 -23.50 29.32 0.98
C GLY A 410 -22.01 28.97 0.82
N GLU A 411 -21.55 27.88 1.41
CA GLU A 411 -20.21 27.34 1.29
C GLU A 411 -20.20 26.18 0.29
N LEU A 412 -19.07 25.95 -0.39
CA LEU A 412 -18.88 24.75 -1.19
C LEU A 412 -18.16 23.68 -0.36
N PRO A 413 -18.83 22.59 0.05
CA PRO A 413 -18.17 21.45 0.68
C PRO A 413 -17.15 20.81 -0.27
N VAL A 414 -16.09 20.20 0.27
CA VAL A 414 -15.02 19.54 -0.49
C VAL A 414 -14.87 18.10 -0.07
N ALA A 415 -14.85 17.85 1.23
CA ALA A 415 -14.73 16.51 1.78
C ALA A 415 -15.50 16.40 3.09
N PHE A 416 -15.91 15.17 3.45
CA PHE A 416 -16.63 14.91 4.69
C PHE A 416 -16.17 13.59 5.35
N LEU A 417 -16.56 13.42 6.60
CA LEU A 417 -16.19 12.30 7.46
C LEU A 417 -17.37 11.39 7.75
N ALA A 418 -17.10 10.09 7.77
CA ALA A 418 -18.04 9.08 8.27
C ALA A 418 -17.30 8.03 9.10
N ASN A 419 -17.99 7.38 10.05
CA ASN A 419 -17.42 6.28 10.82
C ASN A 419 -17.63 4.90 10.16
N CYS A 420 -17.76 4.86 8.85
CA CYS A 420 -17.74 3.63 8.08
C CYS A 420 -16.34 2.99 8.14
N ASP A 421 -16.31 1.67 8.29
CA ASP A 421 -15.07 0.91 8.31
C ASP A 421 -14.58 0.63 6.88
N ILE A 422 -13.43 1.18 6.50
CA ILE A 422 -12.81 0.99 5.17
C ILE A 422 -11.32 0.67 5.29
N THR A 423 -10.79 0.06 4.25
CA THR A 423 -9.34 -0.12 4.04
C THR A 423 -8.98 0.15 2.58
N GLY A 424 -7.70 0.05 2.23
CA GLY A 424 -7.21 0.13 0.86
C GLY A 424 -7.98 -0.82 -0.07
N GLY A 425 -8.45 -0.31 -1.22
CA GLY A 425 -9.39 -0.99 -2.11
C GLY A 425 -10.78 -0.36 -2.13
N ASN A 426 -11.18 0.33 -1.06
CA ASN A 426 -12.42 1.12 -1.02
C ASN A 426 -12.32 2.47 -1.76
N SER A 427 -11.13 2.90 -2.17
CA SER A 427 -10.96 4.16 -2.91
C SER A 427 -11.82 4.19 -4.18
N GLY A 428 -12.65 5.25 -4.32
CA GLY A 428 -13.64 5.39 -5.38
C GLY A 428 -14.98 4.71 -5.12
N SER A 429 -15.16 4.01 -4.00
CA SER A 429 -16.44 3.40 -3.63
C SER A 429 -17.51 4.46 -3.37
N PRO A 430 -18.77 4.25 -3.83
CA PRO A 430 -19.85 5.18 -3.60
C PRO A 430 -20.21 5.26 -2.10
N MET A 431 -20.28 6.49 -1.60
CA MET A 431 -20.89 6.82 -0.31
C MET A 431 -22.34 7.24 -0.55
N MET A 432 -23.26 6.53 0.06
CA MET A 432 -24.68 6.67 -0.20
C MET A 432 -25.45 7.03 1.08
N ASN A 433 -26.51 7.82 0.90
CA ASN A 433 -27.45 8.12 1.97
C ASN A 433 -28.45 6.96 2.21
N SER A 434 -29.39 7.15 3.14
CA SER A 434 -30.41 6.14 3.47
C SER A 434 -31.40 5.81 2.32
N ARG A 435 -31.42 6.64 1.26
CA ARG A 435 -32.21 6.40 0.05
C ARG A 435 -31.43 5.71 -1.07
N GLY A 436 -30.16 5.37 -0.82
CA GLY A 436 -29.27 4.79 -1.83
C GLY A 436 -28.76 5.80 -2.85
N GLU A 437 -28.83 7.10 -2.57
CA GLU A 437 -28.35 8.14 -3.44
C GLU A 437 -26.90 8.51 -3.10
N LEU A 438 -26.11 8.82 -4.13
CA LEU A 438 -24.70 9.18 -4.02
C LEU A 438 -24.55 10.55 -3.34
N ILE A 439 -23.79 10.58 -2.25
CA ILE A 439 -23.43 11.81 -1.52
C ILE A 439 -21.92 12.09 -1.55
N GLY A 440 -21.12 11.16 -2.02
CA GLY A 440 -19.67 11.29 -2.14
C GLY A 440 -19.00 10.03 -2.59
N LEU A 441 -17.68 10.09 -2.71
CA LEU A 441 -16.81 8.94 -3.02
C LEU A 441 -15.79 8.78 -1.90
N ALA A 442 -15.69 7.56 -1.33
CA ALA A 442 -14.67 7.25 -0.36
C ALA A 442 -13.28 7.28 -1.02
N PHE A 443 -12.29 7.93 -0.41
CA PHE A 443 -10.95 7.98 -1.00
C PHE A 443 -9.79 7.89 0.01
N ASP A 444 -10.01 8.17 1.30
CA ASP A 444 -8.95 8.16 2.30
C ASP A 444 -9.51 7.89 3.70
N GLY A 445 -8.62 7.72 4.68
CA GLY A 445 -8.92 7.71 6.10
C GLY A 445 -8.20 8.84 6.85
N ASN A 446 -8.68 9.17 8.05
CA ASN A 446 -7.93 10.05 8.94
C ASN A 446 -6.69 9.32 9.50
N TRP A 447 -5.82 10.03 10.25
CA TRP A 447 -4.63 9.42 10.84
C TRP A 447 -4.96 8.26 11.78
N GLU A 448 -6.02 8.41 12.52
CA GLU A 448 -6.51 7.43 13.49
C GLU A 448 -7.00 6.14 12.82
N ALA A 449 -7.44 6.22 11.56
CA ALA A 449 -7.87 5.07 10.79
C ALA A 449 -6.72 4.15 10.32
N MET A 450 -5.47 4.57 10.42
CA MET A 450 -4.33 3.78 9.95
C MET A 450 -4.15 2.45 10.69
N SER A 451 -4.59 2.34 11.95
CA SER A 451 -4.62 1.07 12.70
C SER A 451 -5.88 0.23 12.45
N GLY A 452 -6.81 0.75 11.67
CA GLY A 452 -8.10 0.12 11.42
C GLY A 452 -8.03 -1.25 10.76
N ASP A 453 -6.99 -1.54 10.01
CA ASP A 453 -6.79 -2.86 9.40
C ASP A 453 -6.63 -3.97 10.47
N ILE A 454 -6.16 -3.63 11.66
CA ILE A 454 -5.96 -4.57 12.78
C ILE A 454 -7.04 -4.39 13.86
N ALA A 455 -7.36 -3.13 14.21
CA ALA A 455 -8.36 -2.80 15.22
C ALA A 455 -9.14 -1.56 14.81
N PHE A 456 -10.42 -1.74 14.52
CA PHE A 456 -11.32 -0.63 14.19
C PHE A 456 -11.89 0.00 15.47
N GLU A 457 -11.70 1.32 15.59
CA GLU A 457 -12.18 2.13 16.71
C GLU A 457 -13.14 3.21 16.20
N PRO A 458 -14.46 3.01 16.28
CA PRO A 458 -15.45 3.90 15.67
C PRO A 458 -15.51 5.30 16.26
N ASP A 459 -14.98 5.51 17.47
CA ASP A 459 -15.02 6.81 18.12
C ASP A 459 -14.05 7.81 17.47
N VAL A 460 -12.91 7.35 16.96
CA VAL A 460 -11.86 8.21 16.42
C VAL A 460 -11.51 7.95 14.95
N GLN A 461 -11.81 6.75 14.44
CA GLN A 461 -11.49 6.40 13.04
C GLN A 461 -12.59 6.90 12.10
N ARG A 462 -12.18 7.53 11.01
CA ARG A 462 -13.09 8.13 10.03
C ARG A 462 -12.65 7.82 8.60
N THR A 463 -13.63 7.42 7.81
CA THR A 463 -13.55 7.47 6.34
C THR A 463 -13.64 8.93 5.89
N ILE A 464 -12.85 9.30 4.90
CA ILE A 464 -12.92 10.58 4.22
C ILE A 464 -13.56 10.36 2.85
N GLY A 465 -14.69 11.03 2.61
CA GLY A 465 -15.35 11.09 1.32
C GLY A 465 -15.11 12.43 0.64
N VAL A 466 -14.87 12.43 -0.68
CA VAL A 466 -14.98 13.65 -1.48
C VAL A 466 -16.45 13.93 -1.72
N ASP A 467 -16.87 15.19 -1.56
CA ASP A 467 -18.25 15.63 -1.79
C ASP A 467 -18.63 15.56 -3.28
N VAL A 468 -19.91 15.36 -3.58
CA VAL A 468 -20.44 15.27 -4.97
C VAL A 468 -20.51 16.62 -5.69
#